data_d372c961621200b53d993ac360588f6f
#
_entry.id   d372c961621200b53d993ac360588f6f
#
_cell.length_a   1.000
_cell.length_b   1.000
_cell.length_c   1.000
_cell.angle_alpha   90.00
_cell.angle_beta   90.00
_cell.angle_gamma   90.00
#
_symmetry.space_group_name_H-M   'P 1'
#
loop_
_entity.id
_entity.type
_entity.pdbx_description
1 polymer ?
#
loop_
_entity_poly.entity_id
_entity_poly.type
_entity_poly.pdbx_seq_one_letter_code
_entity_poly.pdbx_strand_id
1 'polypeptide(L)'
;MCGIVGYVGQQQAAPLLLDGLCRLEYRGYDSAGIAVCSGDTLQVRKTPGRLAALEALTHGGADLPGTVGIGHTRWATHGEPNQVNAHPQVSGDGKFAVVHNGIIENFARLKQELIQKGCTFVSETDTEVVAQLLAWYYSQCGDVFEAVNQMLSRVEGSYALGILCADTPDRIIAARKDAPLLLGCGRGENFLASDVTALLRHTRDVVYMDDGELAVITAEGIRIYDERRRPIDKEHRHIDWDVDAAEKGGYDHFMLKEIYEQPAAVRRAITGRIRDGRVVLSDLTMTDREIRDIGRICIVACGSSYHVGMVGKYTLERLLRRPVEVCLASEFRYSDPLVGEGDLVIVISQSGETLDSMAALREAKKRGARVLSIVNVVGSSIARESDDVLYTWAGPEIAVATTKAYSTRMAVLHLLGLYFGDVLGTVDYETYSAMVRGLEALPGQMEQVLSHTEDIRAAAKWLAQEEDVFFIGRNLDYALSLEGSLKLKEISYIHSEAYASGELKHGTISLIRQGTPVIAVATYLPLLDKAVSNVVEVQARGARVLALTTEAGAEALHKRVDTVLTVPEAEAMLLPQLGVIPLQLLSYYTALERGCDIDKPRNLAKSVTVE
;
A
#
# COMPACT_ATOMS: atom_id res chain seq x y z
N MET A 1 -9.42 1.69 2.83
CA MET A 1 -8.99 1.43 4.23
C MET A 1 -9.26 2.67 5.07
N CYS A 2 -9.59 2.49 6.35
CA CYS A 2 -9.94 3.59 7.25
C CYS A 2 -8.72 4.17 7.98
N GLY A 3 -8.82 5.41 8.47
CA GLY A 3 -7.80 6.04 9.31
C GLY A 3 -8.31 6.21 10.74
N ILE A 4 -7.53 5.79 11.75
CA ILE A 4 -7.80 6.02 13.17
C ILE A 4 -6.78 7.00 13.71
N VAL A 5 -7.24 7.98 14.49
CA VAL A 5 -6.42 8.87 15.32
C VAL A 5 -7.07 8.99 16.70
N GLY A 6 -6.25 8.94 17.75
CA GLY A 6 -6.66 9.23 19.12
C GLY A 6 -5.66 10.15 19.79
N TYR A 7 -6.15 10.97 20.71
CA TYR A 7 -5.34 11.90 21.50
C TYR A 7 -5.80 11.92 22.95
N VAL A 8 -4.85 11.89 23.85
CA VAL A 8 -5.05 12.14 25.27
C VAL A 8 -3.89 13.00 25.81
N GLY A 9 -4.22 14.15 26.43
CA GLY A 9 -3.20 15.07 26.87
C GLY A 9 -3.78 16.34 27.50
N GLN A 10 -3.09 17.46 27.31
CA GLN A 10 -3.46 18.76 27.88
C GLN A 10 -4.01 19.75 26.84
N GLN A 11 -3.83 19.48 25.55
CA GLN A 11 -4.31 20.34 24.48
C GLN A 11 -5.75 19.98 24.08
N GLN A 12 -6.43 20.86 23.34
CA GLN A 12 -7.72 20.55 22.76
C GLN A 12 -7.60 19.40 21.76
N ALA A 13 -8.34 18.32 21.99
CA ALA A 13 -8.21 17.09 21.20
C ALA A 13 -8.70 17.27 19.76
N ALA A 14 -9.83 17.96 19.55
CA ALA A 14 -10.48 18.03 18.25
C ALA A 14 -9.57 18.58 17.12
N PRO A 15 -8.84 19.69 17.27
CA PRO A 15 -7.92 20.18 16.24
C PRO A 15 -6.79 19.18 15.92
N LEU A 16 -6.25 18.48 16.93
CA LEU A 16 -5.19 17.48 16.75
C LEU A 16 -5.70 16.24 16.02
N LEU A 17 -6.92 15.81 16.35
CA LEU A 17 -7.59 14.72 15.64
C LEU A 17 -7.80 15.06 14.17
N LEU A 18 -8.26 16.28 13.86
CA LEU A 18 -8.46 16.74 12.48
C LEU A 18 -7.15 16.81 11.71
N ASP A 19 -6.05 17.35 12.29
CA ASP A 19 -4.71 17.34 11.66
C ASP A 19 -4.24 15.91 11.35
N GLY A 20 -4.34 15.00 12.32
CA GLY A 20 -3.97 13.60 12.13
C GLY A 20 -4.82 12.89 11.08
N LEU A 21 -6.16 13.12 11.08
CA LEU A 21 -7.05 12.55 10.08
C LEU A 21 -6.81 13.10 8.68
N CYS A 22 -6.42 14.37 8.55
CA CYS A 22 -6.04 14.98 7.27
C CYS A 22 -4.88 14.20 6.62
N ARG A 23 -3.93 13.75 7.42
CA ARG A 23 -2.80 12.94 6.99
C ARG A 23 -3.16 11.49 6.68
N LEU A 24 -4.32 11.01 7.15
CA LEU A 24 -4.83 9.67 6.86
C LEU A 24 -5.96 9.65 5.82
N GLU A 25 -6.36 10.80 5.28
CA GLU A 25 -7.47 10.87 4.32
C GLU A 25 -7.23 10.06 3.05
N TYR A 26 -5.97 9.84 2.66
CA TYR A 26 -5.60 8.94 1.56
C TYR A 26 -5.99 7.48 1.81
N ARG A 27 -6.27 7.11 3.07
CA ARG A 27 -6.72 5.76 3.45
C ARG A 27 -8.23 5.57 3.36
N GLY A 28 -9.00 6.64 3.56
CA GLY A 28 -10.47 6.60 3.48
C GLY A 28 -11.04 8.02 3.47
N TYR A 29 -12.03 8.25 2.62
CA TYR A 29 -12.59 9.59 2.38
C TYR A 29 -14.11 9.58 2.12
N ASP A 30 -14.79 8.45 2.41
CA ASP A 30 -16.24 8.30 2.19
C ASP A 30 -17.05 8.97 3.29
N SER A 31 -16.52 9.00 4.49
CA SER A 31 -17.06 9.72 5.64
C SER A 31 -16.00 9.95 6.69
N ALA A 32 -16.20 10.94 7.56
CA ALA A 32 -15.31 11.24 8.66
C ALA A 32 -16.10 11.58 9.93
N GLY A 33 -15.46 11.41 11.10
CA GLY A 33 -16.04 11.83 12.36
C GLY A 33 -15.06 11.77 13.51
N ILE A 34 -15.39 12.52 14.56
CA ILE A 34 -14.64 12.60 15.81
C ILE A 34 -15.57 12.49 17.01
N ALA A 35 -15.06 11.92 18.09
CA ALA A 35 -15.66 11.94 19.41
C ALA A 35 -14.68 12.53 20.42
N VAL A 36 -15.14 13.44 21.27
CA VAL A 36 -14.35 14.10 22.31
C VAL A 36 -15.04 13.97 23.65
N CYS A 37 -14.28 13.63 24.70
CA CYS A 37 -14.77 13.65 26.08
C CYS A 37 -14.87 15.10 26.58
N SER A 38 -16.06 15.51 26.99
CA SER A 38 -16.32 16.82 27.58
C SER A 38 -17.07 16.64 28.91
N GLY A 39 -16.35 16.67 30.03
CA GLY A 39 -16.86 16.22 31.32
C GLY A 39 -17.30 14.75 31.25
N ASP A 40 -18.52 14.49 31.70
CA ASP A 40 -19.11 13.14 31.75
C ASP A 40 -19.89 12.77 30.46
N THR A 41 -19.64 13.47 29.36
CA THR A 41 -20.36 13.25 28.10
C THR A 41 -19.42 13.09 26.92
N LEU A 42 -19.88 12.33 25.93
CA LEU A 42 -19.20 12.19 24.65
C LEU A 42 -19.87 13.12 23.62
N GLN A 43 -19.10 14.07 23.10
CA GLN A 43 -19.53 14.90 21.99
C GLN A 43 -19.06 14.29 20.68
N VAL A 44 -20.00 13.92 19.82
CA VAL A 44 -19.71 13.25 18.54
C VAL A 44 -20.16 14.12 17.37
N ARG A 45 -19.30 14.27 16.38
CA ARG A 45 -19.60 14.92 15.08
C ARG A 45 -19.17 14.00 13.96
N LYS A 46 -20.08 13.77 13.02
CA LYS A 46 -19.88 12.87 11.87
C LYS A 46 -20.49 13.48 10.62
N THR A 47 -19.86 13.24 9.47
CA THR A 47 -20.38 13.69 8.17
C THR A 47 -20.00 12.70 7.06
N PRO A 48 -20.84 12.50 6.05
CA PRO A 48 -20.42 11.84 4.81
C PRO A 48 -19.47 12.76 4.03
N GLY A 49 -18.66 12.16 3.17
CA GLY A 49 -17.70 12.85 2.31
C GLY A 49 -16.36 13.10 2.98
N ARG A 50 -15.59 13.99 2.38
CA ARG A 50 -14.20 14.27 2.75
C ARG A 50 -14.08 14.99 4.07
N LEU A 51 -12.88 14.92 4.66
CA LEU A 51 -12.55 15.51 5.95
C LEU A 51 -12.86 17.03 6.02
N ALA A 52 -12.69 17.76 4.92
CA ALA A 52 -13.03 19.18 4.85
C ALA A 52 -14.49 19.49 5.25
N ALA A 53 -15.42 18.56 5.02
CA ALA A 53 -16.79 18.72 5.47
C ALA A 53 -16.90 18.61 7.00
N LEU A 54 -16.11 17.75 7.64
CA LEU A 54 -16.04 17.63 9.09
C LEU A 54 -15.35 18.84 9.73
N GLU A 55 -14.29 19.34 9.11
CA GLU A 55 -13.60 20.57 9.55
C GLU A 55 -14.56 21.77 9.53
N ALA A 56 -15.33 21.93 8.45
CA ALA A 56 -16.35 22.98 8.35
C ALA A 56 -17.46 22.80 9.41
N LEU A 57 -17.96 21.57 9.61
CA LEU A 57 -19.00 21.24 10.58
C LEU A 57 -18.58 21.53 12.03
N THR A 58 -17.28 21.45 12.33
CA THR A 58 -16.73 21.60 13.69
C THR A 58 -15.99 22.94 13.88
N HIS A 59 -16.03 23.83 12.89
CA HIS A 59 -15.22 25.07 12.86
C HIS A 59 -13.74 24.82 13.20
N GLY A 60 -13.14 23.80 12.54
CA GLY A 60 -11.76 23.37 12.82
C GLY A 60 -11.57 22.75 14.22
N GLY A 61 -12.64 22.21 14.81
CA GLY A 61 -12.64 21.61 16.14
C GLY A 61 -12.95 22.56 17.29
N ALA A 62 -13.18 23.86 17.04
CA ALA A 62 -13.43 24.86 18.08
C ALA A 62 -14.72 24.60 18.88
N ASP A 63 -15.70 23.94 18.28
CA ASP A 63 -16.99 23.64 18.90
C ASP A 63 -16.99 22.37 19.78
N LEU A 64 -15.84 21.70 19.90
CA LEU A 64 -15.71 20.43 20.62
C LEU A 64 -14.63 20.53 21.70
N PRO A 65 -14.93 21.16 22.85
CA PRO A 65 -13.97 21.28 23.93
C PRO A 65 -13.72 19.94 24.62
N GLY A 66 -12.44 19.65 24.89
CA GLY A 66 -12.01 18.45 25.60
C GLY A 66 -10.58 18.06 25.21
N THR A 67 -9.91 17.31 26.08
CA THR A 67 -8.49 16.96 25.95
C THR A 67 -8.26 15.48 25.65
N VAL A 68 -9.34 14.71 25.51
CA VAL A 68 -9.32 13.28 25.14
C VAL A 68 -10.32 13.04 24.02
N GLY A 69 -9.88 12.39 22.96
CA GLY A 69 -10.77 12.11 21.85
C GLY A 69 -10.22 11.07 20.88
N ILE A 70 -11.13 10.58 20.03
CA ILE A 70 -10.83 9.67 18.93
C ILE A 70 -11.45 10.18 17.63
N GLY A 71 -10.82 9.87 16.51
CA GLY A 71 -11.30 10.27 15.21
C GLY A 71 -11.09 9.19 14.17
N HIS A 72 -11.85 9.28 13.08
CA HIS A 72 -11.87 8.27 12.04
C HIS A 72 -12.16 8.88 10.66
N THR A 73 -11.45 8.39 9.65
CA THR A 73 -11.82 8.54 8.24
C THR A 73 -12.19 7.16 7.69
N ARG A 74 -13.39 7.05 7.10
CA ARG A 74 -13.96 5.76 6.73
C ARG A 74 -13.82 5.50 5.25
N TRP A 75 -13.49 4.25 4.94
CA TRP A 75 -13.71 3.56 3.69
C TRP A 75 -14.84 2.56 3.92
N ALA A 76 -15.97 2.73 3.24
CA ALA A 76 -17.17 1.95 3.52
C ALA A 76 -17.01 0.48 3.09
N THR A 77 -17.18 -0.45 4.03
CA THR A 77 -17.27 -1.90 3.79
C THR A 77 -18.68 -2.41 4.05
N HIS A 78 -19.31 -1.98 5.16
CA HIS A 78 -20.66 -2.33 5.58
C HIS A 78 -21.49 -1.08 5.77
N GLY A 79 -22.62 -0.98 5.07
CA GLY A 79 -23.51 0.18 5.07
C GLY A 79 -23.04 1.35 4.21
N GLU A 80 -23.98 2.06 3.60
CA GLU A 80 -23.69 3.19 2.71
C GLU A 80 -22.91 4.31 3.42
N PRO A 81 -22.10 5.11 2.70
CA PRO A 81 -21.43 6.27 3.25
C PRO A 81 -22.45 7.40 3.56
N ASN A 82 -22.96 7.40 4.77
CA ASN A 82 -23.88 8.41 5.30
C ASN A 82 -23.48 8.78 6.73
N GLN A 83 -24.16 9.78 7.31
CA GLN A 83 -23.84 10.26 8.66
C GLN A 83 -24.03 9.19 9.73
N VAL A 84 -25.03 8.32 9.62
CA VAL A 84 -25.33 7.28 10.62
C VAL A 84 -24.24 6.21 10.63
N ASN A 85 -23.82 5.78 9.45
CA ASN A 85 -22.81 4.74 9.26
C ASN A 85 -21.37 5.26 9.39
N ALA A 86 -21.14 6.57 9.46
CA ALA A 86 -19.83 7.14 9.76
C ALA A 86 -19.39 6.80 11.21
N HIS A 87 -18.09 6.65 11.42
CA HIS A 87 -17.51 6.47 12.76
C HIS A 87 -17.20 7.83 13.41
N PRO A 88 -17.13 7.88 14.74
CA PRO A 88 -17.32 6.83 15.74
C PRO A 88 -18.76 6.29 15.82
N GLN A 89 -18.90 5.00 16.12
CA GLN A 89 -20.20 4.42 16.50
C GLN A 89 -20.38 4.55 18.01
N VAL A 90 -21.64 4.81 18.43
CA VAL A 90 -21.97 5.11 19.83
C VAL A 90 -22.92 4.06 20.36
N SER A 91 -22.73 3.65 21.62
CA SER A 91 -23.65 2.74 22.30
C SER A 91 -25.02 3.38 22.54
N GLY A 92 -26.07 2.56 22.67
CA GLY A 92 -27.45 3.03 22.87
C GLY A 92 -27.65 3.88 24.11
N ASP A 93 -26.84 3.72 25.15
CA ASP A 93 -26.84 4.53 26.39
C ASP A 93 -25.96 5.80 26.28
N GLY A 94 -25.23 5.98 25.15
CA GLY A 94 -24.37 7.13 24.92
C GLY A 94 -23.02 7.09 25.68
N LYS A 95 -22.71 6.03 26.41
CA LYS A 95 -21.51 5.95 27.25
C LYS A 95 -20.24 5.58 26.52
N PHE A 96 -20.33 4.81 25.44
CA PHE A 96 -19.18 4.37 24.65
C PHE A 96 -19.20 4.97 23.25
N ALA A 97 -18.03 5.43 22.80
CA ALA A 97 -17.77 5.75 21.39
C ALA A 97 -16.60 4.89 20.89
N VAL A 98 -16.77 4.31 19.70
CA VAL A 98 -15.83 3.34 19.12
C VAL A 98 -15.47 3.74 17.69
N VAL A 99 -14.17 3.77 17.39
CA VAL A 99 -13.64 3.78 16.02
C VAL A 99 -13.04 2.42 15.73
N HIS A 100 -13.20 1.96 14.49
CA HIS A 100 -12.82 0.61 14.10
C HIS A 100 -12.30 0.57 12.66
N ASN A 101 -11.16 -0.08 12.48
CA ASN A 101 -10.65 -0.56 11.19
C ASN A 101 -10.68 -2.09 11.22
N GLY A 102 -11.19 -2.71 10.18
CA GLY A 102 -11.34 -4.16 10.08
C GLY A 102 -12.77 -4.59 9.77
N ILE A 103 -13.06 -5.85 10.01
CA ILE A 103 -14.40 -6.44 9.85
C ILE A 103 -14.68 -7.37 11.04
N ILE A 104 -15.82 -7.17 11.70
CA ILE A 104 -16.35 -8.09 12.70
C ILE A 104 -17.20 -9.14 11.98
N GLU A 105 -16.62 -10.28 11.65
CA GLU A 105 -17.23 -11.30 10.79
C GLU A 105 -18.53 -11.89 11.38
N ASN A 106 -18.59 -12.04 12.69
CA ASN A 106 -19.76 -12.59 13.37
C ASN A 106 -20.78 -11.53 13.82
N PHE A 107 -20.70 -10.29 13.27
CA PHE A 107 -21.55 -9.16 13.71
C PHE A 107 -23.04 -9.45 13.59
N ALA A 108 -23.49 -10.15 12.54
CA ALA A 108 -24.91 -10.43 12.33
C ALA A 108 -25.50 -11.30 13.45
N ARG A 109 -24.76 -12.30 13.91
CA ARG A 109 -25.14 -13.15 15.05
C ARG A 109 -25.19 -12.35 16.34
N LEU A 110 -24.14 -11.58 16.62
CA LEU A 110 -24.05 -10.74 17.83
C LEU A 110 -25.12 -9.67 17.87
N LYS A 111 -25.45 -9.06 16.73
CA LYS A 111 -26.54 -8.09 16.59
C LYS A 111 -27.89 -8.69 16.98
N GLN A 112 -28.21 -9.88 16.48
CA GLN A 112 -29.44 -10.60 16.82
C GLN A 112 -29.53 -10.91 18.32
N GLU A 113 -28.45 -11.40 18.93
CA GLU A 113 -28.39 -11.67 20.37
C GLU A 113 -28.62 -10.41 21.21
N LEU A 114 -28.04 -9.27 20.82
CA LEU A 114 -28.19 -7.99 21.52
C LEU A 114 -29.60 -7.41 21.37
N ILE A 115 -30.22 -7.55 20.20
CA ILE A 115 -31.61 -7.16 19.97
C ILE A 115 -32.54 -7.96 20.91
N GLN A 116 -32.32 -9.27 21.07
CA GLN A 116 -33.09 -10.11 22.02
C GLN A 116 -32.91 -9.66 23.48
N LYS A 117 -31.78 -9.01 23.79
CA LYS A 117 -31.48 -8.43 25.11
C LYS A 117 -31.99 -7.00 25.26
N GLY A 118 -32.69 -6.45 24.26
CA GLY A 118 -33.32 -5.13 24.30
C GLY A 118 -32.43 -4.00 23.76
N CYS A 119 -31.25 -4.29 23.18
CA CYS A 119 -30.44 -3.28 22.53
C CYS A 119 -31.06 -2.81 21.21
N THR A 120 -30.99 -1.52 20.94
CA THR A 120 -31.41 -0.92 19.66
C THR A 120 -30.22 -0.61 18.81
N PHE A 121 -30.34 -0.78 17.49
CA PHE A 121 -29.31 -0.48 16.52
C PHE A 121 -29.82 0.58 15.55
N VAL A 122 -28.94 1.53 15.21
CA VAL A 122 -29.26 2.64 14.31
C VAL A 122 -28.47 2.57 13.01
N SER A 123 -27.30 1.94 13.03
CA SER A 123 -26.44 1.83 11.86
C SER A 123 -26.50 0.44 11.20
N GLU A 124 -25.99 0.40 9.98
CA GLU A 124 -25.78 -0.85 9.22
C GLU A 124 -24.36 -1.40 9.39
N THR A 125 -23.52 -0.72 10.20
CA THR A 125 -22.12 -1.11 10.38
C THR A 125 -21.98 -2.30 11.32
N ASP A 126 -20.98 -3.12 11.06
CA ASP A 126 -20.51 -4.17 11.96
C ASP A 126 -19.96 -3.59 13.27
N THR A 127 -19.43 -2.38 13.24
CA THR A 127 -18.79 -1.71 14.40
C THR A 127 -19.79 -1.36 15.50
N GLU A 128 -21.04 -1.05 15.19
CA GLU A 128 -22.04 -0.72 16.22
C GLU A 128 -22.24 -1.88 17.21
N VAL A 129 -22.05 -3.13 16.76
CA VAL A 129 -22.11 -4.30 17.63
C VAL A 129 -21.05 -4.22 18.74
N VAL A 130 -19.88 -3.69 18.47
CA VAL A 130 -18.81 -3.50 19.46
C VAL A 130 -19.25 -2.50 20.52
N ALA A 131 -19.79 -1.36 20.11
CA ALA A 131 -20.27 -0.33 21.04
C ALA A 131 -21.42 -0.85 21.94
N GLN A 132 -22.36 -1.60 21.37
CA GLN A 132 -23.48 -2.18 22.12
C GLN A 132 -23.03 -3.30 23.06
N LEU A 133 -22.05 -4.16 22.67
CA LEU A 133 -21.47 -5.18 23.54
C LEU A 133 -20.75 -4.54 24.74
N LEU A 134 -20.00 -3.46 24.52
CA LEU A 134 -19.33 -2.71 25.59
C LEU A 134 -20.33 -2.21 26.62
N ALA A 135 -21.38 -1.52 26.18
CA ALA A 135 -22.42 -1.03 27.08
C ALA A 135 -23.11 -2.19 27.84
N TRP A 136 -23.41 -3.28 27.13
CA TRP A 136 -24.02 -4.46 27.74
C TRP A 136 -23.15 -5.05 28.86
N TYR A 137 -21.85 -5.30 28.60
CA TYR A 137 -20.97 -5.88 29.62
C TYR A 137 -20.66 -4.88 30.74
N TYR A 138 -20.46 -3.61 30.40
CA TYR A 138 -20.21 -2.57 31.37
C TYR A 138 -21.37 -2.42 32.37
N SER A 139 -22.63 -2.53 31.90
CA SER A 139 -23.80 -2.49 32.78
C SER A 139 -23.82 -3.61 33.82
N GLN A 140 -23.09 -4.70 33.57
CA GLN A 140 -23.04 -5.86 34.48
C GLN A 140 -21.83 -5.84 35.42
N CYS A 141 -20.66 -5.37 34.95
CA CYS A 141 -19.43 -5.44 35.74
C CYS A 141 -19.00 -4.09 36.34
N GLY A 142 -19.45 -2.95 35.76
CA GLY A 142 -19.07 -1.61 36.21
C GLY A 142 -17.60 -1.25 35.99
N ASP A 143 -16.85 -2.08 35.26
CA ASP A 143 -15.42 -1.89 34.95
C ASP A 143 -15.22 -1.88 33.45
N VAL A 144 -14.63 -0.78 32.92
CA VAL A 144 -14.45 -0.58 31.47
C VAL A 144 -13.45 -1.57 30.90
N PHE A 145 -12.35 -1.85 31.63
CA PHE A 145 -11.33 -2.79 31.18
C PHE A 145 -11.89 -4.21 31.07
N GLU A 146 -12.66 -4.63 32.05
CA GLU A 146 -13.32 -5.94 32.05
C GLU A 146 -14.40 -6.03 30.97
N ALA A 147 -15.19 -4.96 30.74
CA ALA A 147 -16.17 -4.91 29.67
C ALA A 147 -15.50 -5.06 28.28
N VAL A 148 -14.35 -4.42 28.07
CA VAL A 148 -13.55 -4.59 26.84
C VAL A 148 -13.06 -6.02 26.70
N ASN A 149 -12.56 -6.66 27.75
CA ASN A 149 -12.12 -8.06 27.73
C ASN A 149 -13.25 -9.02 27.34
N GLN A 150 -14.41 -8.83 27.93
CA GLN A 150 -15.58 -9.67 27.60
C GLN A 150 -16.06 -9.45 26.18
N MET A 151 -16.06 -8.22 25.70
CA MET A 151 -16.38 -7.90 24.30
C MET A 151 -15.38 -8.55 23.34
N LEU A 152 -14.06 -8.42 23.58
CA LEU A 152 -13.01 -9.01 22.74
C LEU A 152 -13.08 -10.55 22.69
N SER A 153 -13.56 -11.21 23.75
CA SER A 153 -13.76 -12.67 23.75
C SER A 153 -14.93 -13.12 22.85
N ARG A 154 -15.77 -12.20 22.40
CA ARG A 154 -16.98 -12.49 21.61
C ARG A 154 -16.85 -12.17 20.14
N VAL A 155 -16.02 -11.18 19.80
CA VAL A 155 -15.86 -10.73 18.41
C VAL A 155 -14.89 -11.63 17.65
N GLU A 156 -15.26 -11.95 16.42
CA GLU A 156 -14.45 -12.74 15.47
C GLU A 156 -14.12 -11.85 14.27
N GLY A 157 -12.93 -12.06 13.65
CA GLY A 157 -12.46 -11.27 12.52
C GLY A 157 -11.29 -10.34 12.86
N SER A 158 -11.03 -9.36 12.01
CA SER A 158 -9.93 -8.39 12.14
C SER A 158 -10.42 -7.09 12.77
N TYR A 159 -9.62 -6.49 13.66
CA TYR A 159 -9.95 -5.20 14.25
C TYR A 159 -8.73 -4.40 14.72
N ALA A 160 -8.79 -3.09 14.52
CA ALA A 160 -8.07 -2.08 15.28
C ALA A 160 -9.12 -1.15 15.90
N LEU A 161 -9.17 -1.09 17.21
CA LEU A 161 -10.20 -0.38 17.97
C LEU A 161 -9.60 0.78 18.75
N GLY A 162 -10.27 1.95 18.71
CA GLY A 162 -10.11 3.03 19.67
C GLY A 162 -11.43 3.24 20.39
N ILE A 163 -11.42 3.19 21.72
CA ILE A 163 -12.61 3.19 22.57
C ILE A 163 -12.54 4.31 23.59
N LEU A 164 -13.59 5.13 23.65
CA LEU A 164 -13.84 6.10 24.72
C LEU A 164 -14.99 5.63 25.58
N CYS A 165 -14.90 5.92 26.88
CA CYS A 165 -16.01 5.78 27.83
C CYS A 165 -16.24 7.09 28.58
N ALA A 166 -17.48 7.57 28.63
CA ALA A 166 -17.86 8.80 29.31
C ALA A 166 -17.51 8.77 30.81
N ASP A 167 -17.64 7.61 31.45
CA ASP A 167 -17.37 7.44 32.88
C ASP A 167 -15.85 7.39 33.20
N THR A 168 -14.96 7.32 32.18
CA THR A 168 -13.49 7.36 32.31
C THR A 168 -12.89 8.32 31.26
N PRO A 169 -13.16 9.65 31.41
CA PRO A 169 -12.86 10.63 30.37
C PRO A 169 -11.37 10.96 30.21
N ASP A 170 -10.51 10.38 31.04
CA ASP A 170 -9.07 10.61 31.12
C ASP A 170 -8.23 9.65 30.25
N ARG A 171 -8.87 8.75 29.50
CA ARG A 171 -8.16 7.67 28.79
C ARG A 171 -8.80 7.23 27.51
N ILE A 172 -7.98 6.59 26.67
CA ILE A 172 -8.41 5.82 25.49
C ILE A 172 -8.03 4.35 25.76
N ILE A 173 -8.93 3.42 25.42
CA ILE A 173 -8.57 2.00 25.36
C ILE A 173 -8.41 1.61 23.89
N ALA A 174 -7.32 0.93 23.58
CA ALA A 174 -7.03 0.43 22.24
C ALA A 174 -6.89 -1.10 22.26
N ALA A 175 -7.37 -1.76 21.20
CA ALA A 175 -7.20 -3.20 21.01
C ALA A 175 -6.92 -3.51 19.54
N ARG A 176 -6.12 -4.54 19.27
CA ARG A 176 -5.71 -4.89 17.92
C ARG A 176 -5.77 -6.40 17.67
N LYS A 177 -6.21 -6.76 16.44
CA LYS A 177 -6.04 -8.07 15.81
C LYS A 177 -6.06 -7.90 14.29
N ASP A 178 -5.01 -8.32 13.61
CA ASP A 178 -4.84 -8.33 12.13
C ASP A 178 -4.91 -6.96 11.42
N ALA A 179 -5.38 -5.89 12.07
CA ALA A 179 -5.43 -4.53 11.52
C ALA A 179 -4.35 -3.64 12.16
N PRO A 180 -3.67 -2.74 11.40
CA PRO A 180 -2.57 -1.95 11.94
C PRO A 180 -3.04 -0.95 13.00
N LEU A 181 -2.31 -0.90 14.14
CA LEU A 181 -2.50 0.06 15.21
C LEU A 181 -1.19 0.32 15.95
N LEU A 182 -0.91 1.57 16.25
CA LEU A 182 0.29 1.99 16.96
C LEU A 182 -0.02 3.10 17.97
N LEU A 183 0.85 3.24 18.94
CA LEU A 183 0.77 4.19 20.04
C LEU A 183 1.89 5.20 19.89
N GLY A 184 1.58 6.50 19.97
CA GLY A 184 2.56 7.57 19.94
C GLY A 184 2.86 8.04 21.36
N CYS A 185 4.14 8.13 21.73
CA CYS A 185 4.60 8.53 23.05
C CYS A 185 5.04 9.99 23.02
N GLY A 186 4.36 10.84 23.78
CA GLY A 186 4.69 12.27 23.95
C GLY A 186 5.05 12.62 25.38
N ARG A 187 5.24 13.91 25.65
CA ARG A 187 5.52 14.42 27.02
C ARG A 187 4.26 15.02 27.62
N GLY A 188 3.61 14.29 28.53
CA GLY A 188 2.33 14.68 29.12
C GLY A 188 1.15 14.57 28.13
N GLU A 189 1.34 13.84 27.07
CA GLU A 189 0.34 13.53 26.05
C GLU A 189 0.72 12.25 25.31
N ASN A 190 -0.27 11.49 24.86
CA ASN A 190 -0.08 10.27 24.10
C ASN A 190 -1.11 10.15 22.99
N PHE A 191 -0.80 9.33 22.01
CA PHE A 191 -1.55 9.23 20.77
C PHE A 191 -1.89 7.77 20.42
N LEU A 192 -2.95 7.61 19.66
CA LEU A 192 -3.33 6.38 18.97
C LEU A 192 -3.39 6.67 17.48
N ALA A 193 -2.86 5.78 16.64
CA ALA A 193 -3.02 5.92 15.19
C ALA A 193 -2.99 4.56 14.48
N SER A 194 -3.64 4.50 13.33
CA SER A 194 -3.54 3.36 12.42
C SER A 194 -2.33 3.45 11.46
N ASP A 195 -1.68 4.62 11.40
CA ASP A 195 -0.47 4.85 10.60
C ASP A 195 0.38 5.96 11.23
N VAL A 196 1.68 5.78 11.17
CA VAL A 196 2.65 6.70 11.77
C VAL A 196 2.59 8.11 11.18
N THR A 197 2.20 8.26 9.92
CA THR A 197 2.09 9.55 9.24
C THR A 197 1.16 10.53 9.95
N ALA A 198 0.15 10.03 10.65
CA ALA A 198 -0.75 10.85 11.47
C ALA A 198 -0.04 11.55 12.65
N LEU A 199 1.07 10.99 13.13
CA LEU A 199 1.71 11.39 14.39
C LEU A 199 3.01 12.18 14.21
N LEU A 200 3.63 12.16 13.04
CA LEU A 200 4.99 12.66 12.80
C LEU A 200 5.23 14.13 13.20
N ARG A 201 4.16 14.96 13.23
CA ARG A 201 4.26 16.37 13.73
C ARG A 201 4.27 16.48 15.24
N HIS A 202 3.77 15.47 15.93
CA HIS A 202 3.57 15.50 17.38
C HIS A 202 4.60 14.64 18.12
N THR A 203 4.85 13.44 17.61
CA THR A 203 5.87 12.53 18.14
C THR A 203 6.44 11.64 17.05
N ARG A 204 7.70 11.25 17.22
CA ARG A 204 8.40 10.25 16.41
C ARG A 204 8.65 8.96 17.17
N ASP A 205 8.37 8.96 18.47
CA ASP A 205 8.55 7.79 19.32
C ASP A 205 7.25 7.01 19.40
N VAL A 206 7.27 5.78 18.86
CA VAL A 206 6.09 4.97 18.71
C VAL A 206 6.28 3.56 19.26
N VAL A 207 5.16 2.93 19.63
CA VAL A 207 5.09 1.52 19.99
C VAL A 207 4.07 0.86 19.06
N TYR A 208 4.49 -0.19 18.35
CA TYR A 208 3.58 -1.00 17.53
C TYR A 208 2.88 -2.04 18.41
N MET A 209 1.57 -2.10 18.31
CA MET A 209 0.79 -3.16 18.96
C MET A 209 0.88 -4.45 18.16
N ASP A 210 0.88 -5.59 18.85
CA ASP A 210 0.77 -6.92 18.25
C ASP A 210 -0.66 -7.46 18.38
N ASP A 211 -0.96 -8.56 17.68
CA ASP A 211 -2.30 -9.17 17.69
C ASP A 211 -2.66 -9.67 19.09
N GLY A 212 -3.90 -9.42 19.51
CA GLY A 212 -4.42 -9.78 20.81
C GLY A 212 -4.06 -8.81 21.95
N GLU A 213 -3.19 -7.83 21.71
CA GLU A 213 -2.84 -6.84 22.72
C GLU A 213 -3.94 -5.82 22.97
N LEU A 214 -3.95 -5.31 24.21
CA LEU A 214 -4.81 -4.23 24.67
C LEU A 214 -3.94 -3.14 25.29
N ALA A 215 -4.22 -1.87 25.01
CA ALA A 215 -3.53 -0.74 25.60
C ALA A 215 -4.51 0.21 26.31
N VAL A 216 -4.10 0.72 27.45
CA VAL A 216 -4.73 1.85 28.18
C VAL A 216 -3.82 3.05 28.05
N ILE A 217 -4.29 4.11 27.41
CA ILE A 217 -3.56 5.31 27.04
C ILE A 217 -4.08 6.46 27.89
N THR A 218 -3.22 7.08 28.69
CA THR A 218 -3.50 8.27 29.50
C THR A 218 -2.50 9.37 29.16
N ALA A 219 -2.69 10.58 29.67
CA ALA A 219 -1.72 11.66 29.51
C ALA A 219 -0.37 11.35 30.16
N GLU A 220 -0.37 10.60 31.26
CA GLU A 220 0.82 10.27 32.05
C GLU A 220 1.61 9.10 31.46
N GLY A 221 0.97 8.24 30.64
CA GLY A 221 1.65 7.09 30.06
C GLY A 221 0.74 6.07 29.41
N ILE A 222 1.37 5.04 28.88
CA ILE A 222 0.73 3.95 28.15
C ILE A 222 1.00 2.64 28.90
N ARG A 223 -0.04 1.85 29.13
CA ARG A 223 0.07 0.49 29.68
C ARG A 223 -0.44 -0.51 28.64
N ILE A 224 0.38 -1.48 28.30
CA ILE A 224 0.08 -2.49 27.30
C ILE A 224 -0.07 -3.85 27.99
N TYR A 225 -1.02 -4.64 27.51
CA TYR A 225 -1.34 -5.97 28.05
C TYR A 225 -1.32 -6.99 26.92
N ASP A 226 -0.76 -8.17 27.20
CA ASP A 226 -0.77 -9.32 26.27
C ASP A 226 -2.18 -9.94 26.13
N GLU A 227 -2.31 -10.98 25.30
CA GLU A 227 -3.58 -11.74 25.14
C GLU A 227 -4.14 -12.28 26.45
N ARG A 228 -3.27 -12.57 27.43
CA ARG A 228 -3.65 -13.05 28.76
C ARG A 228 -3.87 -11.92 29.77
N ARG A 229 -3.90 -10.68 29.28
CA ARG A 229 -4.09 -9.47 30.09
C ARG A 229 -3.02 -9.24 31.16
N ARG A 230 -1.82 -9.75 30.93
CA ARG A 230 -0.64 -9.44 31.75
C ARG A 230 0.00 -8.19 31.22
N PRO A 231 0.43 -7.25 32.08
CA PRO A 231 1.15 -6.07 31.62
C PRO A 231 2.49 -6.48 31.01
N ILE A 232 2.83 -5.84 29.90
CA ILE A 232 4.07 -6.06 29.16
C ILE A 232 4.74 -4.71 28.84
N ASP A 233 6.06 -4.75 28.78
CA ASP A 233 6.86 -3.63 28.27
C ASP A 233 7.21 -3.92 26.81
N LYS A 234 7.13 -2.88 25.95
CA LYS A 234 7.47 -2.97 24.54
C LYS A 234 8.54 -1.97 24.14
N GLU A 235 9.30 -2.32 23.13
CA GLU A 235 10.32 -1.47 22.54
C GLU A 235 9.70 -0.22 21.93
N HIS A 236 10.24 0.94 22.29
CA HIS A 236 9.95 2.20 21.64
C HIS A 236 10.81 2.33 20.38
N ARG A 237 10.19 2.67 19.26
CA ARG A 237 10.88 2.89 17.99
C ARG A 237 10.84 4.35 17.62
N HIS A 238 11.99 4.89 17.29
CA HIS A 238 12.09 6.23 16.72
C HIS A 238 11.91 6.20 15.21
N ILE A 239 11.08 7.10 14.66
CA ILE A 239 10.79 7.21 13.24
C ILE A 239 11.58 8.38 12.66
N ASP A 240 12.57 8.09 11.83
CA ASP A 240 13.47 9.07 11.20
C ASP A 240 12.89 9.74 9.94
N TRP A 241 11.63 9.51 9.62
CA TRP A 241 11.02 10.11 8.43
C TRP A 241 10.93 11.63 8.56
N ASP A 242 11.29 12.31 7.46
CA ASP A 242 11.13 13.75 7.36
C ASP A 242 9.64 14.09 7.23
N VAL A 243 9.16 15.03 8.05
CA VAL A 243 7.77 15.52 8.00
C VAL A 243 7.49 16.20 6.65
N ASP A 244 8.48 16.92 6.12
CA ASP A 244 8.38 17.63 4.84
C ASP A 244 8.25 16.63 3.66
N ALA A 245 8.75 15.40 3.82
CA ALA A 245 8.59 14.36 2.82
C ALA A 245 7.13 13.94 2.61
N ALA A 246 6.27 14.14 3.61
CA ALA A 246 4.83 13.88 3.53
C ALA A 246 4.02 15.11 3.03
N GLU A 247 4.68 16.17 2.56
CA GLU A 247 4.06 17.37 1.97
C GLU A 247 4.28 17.40 0.45
N LYS A 248 3.45 18.16 -0.28
CA LYS A 248 3.53 18.22 -1.77
C LYS A 248 4.79 18.88 -2.30
N GLY A 249 5.50 19.68 -1.50
CA GLY A 249 6.78 20.29 -1.88
C GLY A 249 6.74 21.15 -3.15
N GLY A 250 5.63 21.84 -3.40
CA GLY A 250 5.43 22.70 -4.59
C GLY A 250 4.85 22.02 -5.82
N TYR A 251 4.59 20.70 -5.77
CA TYR A 251 3.90 19.98 -6.83
C TYR A 251 2.36 20.09 -6.67
N ASP A 252 1.64 20.08 -7.79
CA ASP A 252 0.17 20.11 -7.78
C ASP A 252 -0.42 18.85 -7.10
N HIS A 253 0.21 17.68 -7.32
CA HIS A 253 -0.23 16.39 -6.83
C HIS A 253 0.92 15.59 -6.19
N PHE A 254 0.59 14.77 -5.18
CA PHE A 254 1.54 13.83 -4.58
C PHE A 254 2.08 12.84 -5.60
N MET A 255 1.23 12.31 -6.48
CA MET A 255 1.69 11.37 -7.50
C MET A 255 2.78 11.97 -8.39
N LEU A 256 2.63 13.23 -8.82
CA LEU A 256 3.66 13.89 -9.64
C LEU A 256 4.96 14.04 -8.85
N LYS A 257 4.90 14.53 -7.60
CA LYS A 257 6.06 14.60 -6.72
C LYS A 257 6.75 13.24 -6.62
N GLU A 258 5.99 12.18 -6.34
CA GLU A 258 6.51 10.82 -6.14
C GLU A 258 7.10 10.21 -7.41
N ILE A 259 6.59 10.58 -8.59
CA ILE A 259 7.22 10.24 -9.88
C ILE A 259 8.60 10.91 -9.99
N TYR A 260 8.70 12.20 -9.65
CA TYR A 260 9.97 12.95 -9.70
C TYR A 260 10.93 12.58 -8.57
N GLU A 261 10.47 11.96 -7.49
CA GLU A 261 11.30 11.44 -6.40
C GLU A 261 11.96 10.08 -6.72
N GLN A 262 11.58 9.39 -7.78
CA GLN A 262 12.09 8.05 -8.11
C GLN A 262 13.62 7.98 -8.17
N PRO A 263 14.35 8.91 -8.81
CA PRO A 263 15.81 8.87 -8.83
C PRO A 263 16.42 8.85 -7.42
N ALA A 264 15.96 9.76 -6.57
CA ALA A 264 16.43 9.85 -5.19
C ALA A 264 16.02 8.62 -4.35
N ALA A 265 14.82 8.10 -4.55
CA ALA A 265 14.33 6.91 -3.85
C ALA A 265 15.12 5.66 -4.24
N VAL A 266 15.37 5.44 -5.53
CA VAL A 266 16.20 4.33 -6.02
C VAL A 266 17.64 4.47 -5.52
N ARG A 267 18.21 5.68 -5.53
CA ARG A 267 19.53 5.94 -4.96
C ARG A 267 19.59 5.52 -3.48
N ARG A 268 18.60 5.87 -2.65
CA ARG A 268 18.52 5.41 -1.25
C ARG A 268 18.41 3.90 -1.13
N ALA A 269 17.62 3.25 -2.00
CA ALA A 269 17.43 1.80 -1.97
C ALA A 269 18.72 1.01 -2.24
N ILE A 270 19.63 1.55 -3.06
CA ILE A 270 20.89 0.90 -3.41
C ILE A 270 22.08 1.35 -2.55
N THR A 271 21.98 2.54 -1.89
CA THR A 271 23.06 3.07 -1.06
C THR A 271 23.39 2.12 0.08
N GLY A 272 24.70 1.85 0.26
CA GLY A 272 25.22 0.93 1.28
C GLY A 272 25.06 -0.56 0.95
N ARG A 273 24.29 -0.90 -0.09
CA ARG A 273 24.10 -2.27 -0.59
C ARG A 273 24.99 -2.62 -1.79
N ILE A 274 25.68 -1.63 -2.34
CA ILE A 274 26.76 -1.84 -3.31
C ILE A 274 28.03 -1.28 -2.68
N ARG A 275 29.07 -2.13 -2.54
CA ARG A 275 30.38 -1.79 -1.98
C ARG A 275 31.47 -2.43 -2.82
N ASP A 276 32.42 -1.63 -3.31
CA ASP A 276 33.54 -2.09 -4.12
C ASP A 276 33.10 -2.95 -5.34
N GLY A 277 32.01 -2.56 -5.99
CA GLY A 277 31.44 -3.25 -7.15
C GLY A 277 30.76 -4.59 -6.82
N ARG A 278 30.45 -4.85 -5.54
CA ARG A 278 29.72 -6.04 -5.08
C ARG A 278 28.46 -5.68 -4.32
N VAL A 279 27.45 -6.54 -4.46
CA VAL A 279 26.21 -6.41 -3.68
C VAL A 279 26.42 -7.03 -2.30
N VAL A 280 26.04 -6.29 -1.27
CA VAL A 280 26.09 -6.69 0.15
C VAL A 280 24.73 -6.49 0.76
N LEU A 281 24.07 -7.56 1.20
CA LEU A 281 22.76 -7.53 1.85
C LEU A 281 22.92 -7.98 3.31
N SER A 282 23.45 -7.10 4.14
CA SER A 282 23.70 -7.38 5.58
C SER A 282 22.44 -7.60 6.40
N ASP A 283 21.27 -7.21 5.86
CA ASP A 283 19.97 -7.38 6.52
C ASP A 283 19.43 -8.82 6.37
N LEU A 284 20.01 -9.64 5.47
CA LEU A 284 19.64 -11.04 5.32
C LEU A 284 20.32 -11.92 6.37
N THR A 285 19.54 -12.81 6.96
CA THR A 285 20.04 -13.81 7.92
C THR A 285 20.36 -15.15 7.25
N MET A 286 19.96 -15.32 5.97
CA MET A 286 20.22 -16.53 5.19
C MET A 286 21.73 -16.76 5.00
N THR A 287 22.15 -17.96 5.31
CA THR A 287 23.51 -18.43 5.01
C THR A 287 23.68 -18.79 3.54
N ASP A 288 24.92 -18.79 3.04
CA ASP A 288 25.25 -19.24 1.68
C ASP A 288 24.74 -20.66 1.39
N ARG A 289 24.70 -21.52 2.41
CA ARG A 289 24.19 -22.88 2.27
C ARG A 289 22.70 -22.88 2.03
N GLU A 290 21.94 -22.15 2.83
CA GLU A 290 20.49 -22.06 2.68
C GLU A 290 20.13 -21.48 1.31
N ILE A 291 20.88 -20.46 0.82
CA ILE A 291 20.70 -19.91 -0.53
C ILE A 291 20.95 -20.98 -1.62
N ARG A 292 21.99 -21.82 -1.46
CA ARG A 292 22.29 -22.91 -2.43
C ARG A 292 21.24 -24.01 -2.41
N ASP A 293 20.64 -24.25 -1.26
CA ASP A 293 19.62 -25.29 -1.05
C ASP A 293 18.22 -24.87 -1.55
N ILE A 294 18.00 -23.59 -1.94
CA ILE A 294 16.73 -23.14 -2.52
C ILE A 294 16.46 -23.90 -3.82
N GLY A 295 15.39 -24.69 -3.82
CA GLY A 295 14.93 -25.40 -5.01
C GLY A 295 14.12 -24.55 -5.96
N ARG A 296 13.20 -23.73 -5.41
CA ARG A 296 12.24 -22.91 -6.12
C ARG A 296 11.98 -21.59 -5.38
N ILE A 297 11.62 -20.56 -6.13
CA ILE A 297 11.20 -19.26 -5.59
C ILE A 297 9.75 -19.02 -5.98
N CYS A 298 8.92 -18.63 -5.00
CA CYS A 298 7.56 -18.17 -5.25
C CYS A 298 7.44 -16.70 -4.80
N ILE A 299 7.09 -15.79 -5.72
CA ILE A 299 6.84 -14.38 -5.41
C ILE A 299 5.33 -14.20 -5.22
N VAL A 300 4.93 -13.68 -4.07
CA VAL A 300 3.51 -13.50 -3.72
C VAL A 300 3.24 -12.03 -3.44
N ALA A 301 2.26 -11.44 -4.13
CA ALA A 301 1.96 -10.02 -3.99
C ALA A 301 0.58 -9.65 -4.58
N CYS A 302 0.17 -8.38 -4.39
CA CYS A 302 -1.04 -7.77 -4.96
C CYS A 302 -0.69 -6.56 -5.84
N GLY A 303 -1.50 -6.27 -6.86
CA GLY A 303 -1.44 -5.04 -7.67
C GLY A 303 -0.06 -4.75 -8.25
N SER A 304 0.42 -3.53 -8.11
CA SER A 304 1.75 -3.14 -8.61
C SER A 304 2.90 -3.96 -8.01
N SER A 305 2.74 -4.49 -6.79
CA SER A 305 3.74 -5.41 -6.21
C SER A 305 3.79 -6.75 -6.96
N TYR A 306 2.63 -7.25 -7.43
CA TYR A 306 2.57 -8.43 -8.30
C TYR A 306 3.28 -8.15 -9.64
N HIS A 307 3.12 -6.94 -10.21
CA HIS A 307 3.83 -6.57 -11.43
C HIS A 307 5.35 -6.43 -11.23
N VAL A 308 5.82 -5.99 -10.05
CA VAL A 308 7.24 -6.11 -9.66
C VAL A 308 7.67 -7.58 -9.66
N GLY A 309 6.84 -8.47 -9.12
CA GLY A 309 7.08 -9.91 -9.15
C GLY A 309 7.19 -10.45 -10.58
N MET A 310 6.36 -9.96 -11.51
CA MET A 310 6.43 -10.34 -12.92
C MET A 310 7.75 -9.93 -13.59
N VAL A 311 8.28 -8.73 -13.30
CA VAL A 311 9.64 -8.35 -13.72
C VAL A 311 10.67 -9.24 -13.03
N GLY A 312 10.48 -9.49 -11.74
CA GLY A 312 11.33 -10.35 -10.92
C GLY A 312 11.44 -11.77 -11.45
N LYS A 313 10.35 -12.35 -11.94
CA LYS A 313 10.36 -13.68 -12.57
C LYS A 313 11.43 -13.76 -13.68
N TYR A 314 11.32 -12.88 -14.67
CA TYR A 314 12.27 -12.87 -15.79
C TYR A 314 13.70 -12.61 -15.35
N THR A 315 13.90 -11.73 -14.39
CA THR A 315 15.23 -11.35 -13.90
C THR A 315 15.86 -12.45 -13.05
N LEU A 316 15.13 -12.96 -12.04
CA LEU A 316 15.66 -13.99 -11.14
C LEU A 316 15.86 -15.32 -11.85
N GLU A 317 14.96 -15.77 -12.72
CA GLU A 317 15.16 -16.99 -13.51
C GLU A 317 16.43 -16.91 -14.37
N ARG A 318 16.69 -15.72 -14.94
CA ARG A 318 17.91 -15.50 -15.74
C ARG A 318 19.18 -15.50 -14.89
N LEU A 319 19.16 -14.83 -13.74
CA LEU A 319 20.33 -14.72 -12.86
C LEU A 319 20.58 -16.00 -12.05
N LEU A 320 19.53 -16.63 -11.52
CA LEU A 320 19.68 -17.73 -10.56
C LEU A 320 19.58 -19.12 -11.17
N ARG A 321 19.02 -19.22 -12.37
CA ARG A 321 18.74 -20.51 -13.05
C ARG A 321 17.91 -21.44 -12.16
N ARG A 322 16.96 -20.86 -11.44
CA ARG A 322 15.96 -21.53 -10.60
C ARG A 322 14.56 -21.17 -11.08
N PRO A 323 13.56 -22.07 -10.98
CA PRO A 323 12.17 -21.74 -11.27
C PRO A 323 11.65 -20.63 -10.36
N VAL A 324 10.98 -19.64 -10.95
CA VAL A 324 10.31 -18.55 -10.23
C VAL A 324 8.85 -18.52 -10.64
N GLU A 325 7.97 -18.74 -9.69
CA GLU A 325 6.54 -18.59 -9.84
C GLU A 325 6.09 -17.24 -9.28
N VAL A 326 5.05 -16.63 -9.87
CA VAL A 326 4.48 -15.38 -9.37
C VAL A 326 2.99 -15.58 -9.17
N CYS A 327 2.53 -15.41 -7.93
CA CYS A 327 1.16 -15.65 -7.54
C CYS A 327 0.51 -14.37 -7.01
N LEU A 328 -0.78 -14.19 -7.33
CA LEU A 328 -1.63 -13.24 -6.62
C LEU A 328 -1.82 -13.72 -5.18
N ALA A 329 -1.63 -12.84 -4.21
CA ALA A 329 -1.71 -13.22 -2.80
C ALA A 329 -3.11 -13.70 -2.40
N SER A 330 -4.18 -13.09 -2.96
CA SER A 330 -5.56 -13.51 -2.78
C SER A 330 -5.81 -14.95 -3.22
N GLU A 331 -5.18 -15.39 -4.32
CA GLU A 331 -5.34 -16.74 -4.86
C GLU A 331 -4.42 -17.74 -4.15
N PHE A 332 -3.17 -17.33 -3.84
CA PHE A 332 -2.18 -18.19 -3.21
C PHE A 332 -2.70 -18.85 -1.93
N ARG A 333 -3.36 -18.09 -1.06
CA ARG A 333 -3.85 -18.58 0.23
C ARG A 333 -4.94 -19.68 0.11
N TYR A 334 -5.66 -19.72 -1.02
CA TYR A 334 -6.77 -20.66 -1.24
C TYR A 334 -6.46 -21.78 -2.23
N SER A 335 -5.33 -21.70 -2.95
CA SER A 335 -4.97 -22.63 -4.00
C SER A 335 -4.30 -23.92 -3.50
N ASP A 336 -4.20 -24.15 -2.16
CA ASP A 336 -3.43 -25.25 -1.59
C ASP A 336 -1.99 -25.27 -2.12
N PRO A 337 -1.21 -24.18 -1.92
CA PRO A 337 0.04 -23.96 -2.65
C PRO A 337 1.08 -25.04 -2.34
N LEU A 338 1.75 -25.50 -3.40
CA LEU A 338 2.80 -26.52 -3.32
C LEU A 338 4.15 -25.90 -2.91
N VAL A 339 4.20 -25.27 -1.74
CA VAL A 339 5.44 -24.71 -1.15
C VAL A 339 5.75 -25.44 0.16
N GLY A 340 7.03 -25.53 0.51
CA GLY A 340 7.48 -26.20 1.72
C GLY A 340 8.96 -25.99 2.02
N GLU A 341 9.55 -26.89 2.80
CA GLU A 341 10.96 -26.87 3.15
C GLU A 341 11.83 -26.88 1.88
N GLY A 342 12.82 -25.98 1.80
CA GLY A 342 13.68 -25.79 0.62
C GLY A 342 13.11 -24.85 -0.44
N ASP A 343 11.90 -24.32 -0.27
CA ASP A 343 11.36 -23.24 -1.09
C ASP A 343 11.53 -21.87 -0.41
N LEU A 344 11.76 -20.83 -1.23
CA LEU A 344 11.76 -19.44 -0.79
C LEU A 344 10.49 -18.74 -1.27
N VAL A 345 9.70 -18.20 -0.34
CA VAL A 345 8.57 -17.34 -0.67
C VAL A 345 8.97 -15.88 -0.46
N ILE A 346 8.91 -15.09 -1.53
CA ILE A 346 9.20 -13.65 -1.49
C ILE A 346 7.86 -12.89 -1.47
N VAL A 347 7.57 -12.22 -0.36
CA VAL A 347 6.37 -11.39 -0.20
C VAL A 347 6.72 -9.94 -0.48
N ILE A 348 6.05 -9.33 -1.47
CA ILE A 348 6.30 -7.93 -1.83
C ILE A 348 5.09 -7.07 -1.46
N SER A 349 5.31 -6.06 -0.59
CA SER A 349 4.27 -5.11 -0.19
C SER A 349 4.87 -3.73 0.06
N GLN A 350 4.19 -2.65 -0.36
CA GLN A 350 4.63 -1.29 -0.04
C GLN A 350 4.36 -0.99 1.44
N SER A 351 3.14 -1.16 1.90
CA SER A 351 2.73 -0.85 3.28
C SER A 351 3.19 -1.90 4.30
N GLY A 352 3.39 -3.14 3.85
CA GLY A 352 3.59 -4.28 4.74
C GLY A 352 2.36 -4.66 5.58
N GLU A 353 1.17 -4.14 5.18
CA GLU A 353 -0.10 -4.32 5.90
C GLU A 353 -1.22 -4.87 4.99
N THR A 354 -0.90 -5.31 3.78
CA THR A 354 -1.89 -5.90 2.86
C THR A 354 -2.34 -7.24 3.40
N LEU A 355 -3.65 -7.38 3.69
CA LEU A 355 -4.19 -8.55 4.38
C LEU A 355 -3.93 -9.84 3.60
N ASP A 356 -4.22 -9.87 2.29
CA ASP A 356 -3.97 -11.06 1.46
C ASP A 356 -2.50 -11.47 1.46
N SER A 357 -1.58 -10.48 1.37
CA SER A 357 -0.14 -10.76 1.40
C SER A 357 0.32 -11.30 2.76
N MET A 358 -0.28 -10.83 3.84
CA MET A 358 -0.02 -11.34 5.20
C MET A 358 -0.56 -12.76 5.37
N ALA A 359 -1.78 -13.03 4.91
CA ALA A 359 -2.35 -14.36 4.95
C ALA A 359 -1.54 -15.37 4.11
N ALA A 360 -1.06 -14.94 2.93
CA ALA A 360 -0.19 -15.76 2.09
C ALA A 360 1.17 -16.04 2.77
N LEU A 361 1.76 -15.05 3.45
CA LEU A 361 2.96 -15.22 4.27
C LEU A 361 2.76 -16.32 5.33
N ARG A 362 1.68 -16.19 6.11
CA ARG A 362 1.34 -17.15 7.18
C ARG A 362 1.11 -18.55 6.64
N GLU A 363 0.43 -18.68 5.49
CA GLU A 363 0.22 -19.97 4.83
C GLU A 363 1.55 -20.58 4.36
N ALA A 364 2.46 -19.80 3.78
CA ALA A 364 3.79 -20.24 3.38
C ALA A 364 4.61 -20.75 4.58
N LYS A 365 4.64 -20.01 5.68
CA LYS A 365 5.34 -20.40 6.92
C LYS A 365 4.75 -21.66 7.54
N LYS A 366 3.42 -21.77 7.58
CA LYS A 366 2.73 -22.97 8.06
C LYS A 366 3.14 -24.22 7.29
N ARG A 367 3.49 -24.09 6.00
CA ARG A 367 3.96 -25.18 5.15
C ARG A 367 5.47 -25.44 5.24
N GLY A 368 6.19 -24.66 6.02
CA GLY A 368 7.64 -24.81 6.24
C GLY A 368 8.52 -24.08 5.22
N ALA A 369 7.94 -23.27 4.34
CA ALA A 369 8.73 -22.44 3.44
C ALA A 369 9.37 -21.27 4.20
N ARG A 370 10.61 -20.88 3.81
CA ARG A 370 11.24 -19.67 4.30
C ARG A 370 10.63 -18.45 3.63
N VAL A 371 10.34 -17.41 4.40
CA VAL A 371 9.71 -16.19 3.89
C VAL A 371 10.66 -15.00 3.98
N LEU A 372 10.93 -14.38 2.83
CA LEU A 372 11.62 -13.09 2.70
C LEU A 372 10.63 -12.02 2.28
N SER A 373 10.59 -10.89 2.96
CA SER A 373 9.74 -9.78 2.54
C SER A 373 10.52 -8.60 1.98
N ILE A 374 9.95 -7.95 0.95
CA ILE A 374 10.41 -6.67 0.40
C ILE A 374 9.33 -5.64 0.71
N VAL A 375 9.59 -4.78 1.69
CA VAL A 375 8.61 -3.81 2.21
C VAL A 375 9.21 -2.41 2.36
N ASN A 376 8.36 -1.39 2.42
CA ASN A 376 8.83 -0.01 2.63
C ASN A 376 8.68 0.45 4.08
N VAL A 377 7.63 0.01 4.77
CA VAL A 377 7.33 0.48 6.13
C VAL A 377 8.04 -0.38 7.16
N VAL A 378 8.96 0.25 7.89
CA VAL A 378 9.73 -0.39 8.96
C VAL A 378 8.79 -0.82 10.09
N GLY A 379 8.94 -2.07 10.56
CA GLY A 379 8.13 -2.60 11.64
C GLY A 379 6.69 -2.94 11.27
N SER A 380 6.33 -2.93 9.98
CA SER A 380 5.03 -3.40 9.50
C SER A 380 4.77 -4.86 9.87
N SER A 381 3.51 -5.28 9.84
CA SER A 381 3.10 -6.64 10.22
C SER A 381 3.80 -7.71 9.38
N ILE A 382 3.86 -7.53 8.04
CA ILE A 382 4.60 -8.44 7.16
C ILE A 382 6.08 -8.48 7.53
N ALA A 383 6.71 -7.32 7.83
CA ALA A 383 8.12 -7.27 8.22
C ALA A 383 8.39 -8.05 9.52
N ARG A 384 7.51 -7.92 10.51
CA ARG A 384 7.68 -8.61 11.81
C ARG A 384 7.49 -10.12 11.72
N GLU A 385 6.64 -10.59 10.82
CA GLU A 385 6.33 -12.02 10.68
C GLU A 385 7.24 -12.75 9.69
N SER A 386 8.04 -12.04 8.88
CA SER A 386 8.98 -12.62 7.92
C SER A 386 10.24 -13.15 8.59
N ASP A 387 10.88 -14.14 7.97
CA ASP A 387 12.17 -14.66 8.43
C ASP A 387 13.32 -13.73 8.03
N ASP A 388 13.22 -13.08 6.85
CA ASP A 388 14.15 -12.07 6.35
C ASP A 388 13.38 -10.86 5.82
N VAL A 389 13.96 -9.66 5.95
CA VAL A 389 13.33 -8.41 5.51
C VAL A 389 14.31 -7.53 4.75
N LEU A 390 13.93 -7.09 3.55
CA LEU A 390 14.63 -6.07 2.80
C LEU A 390 13.76 -4.82 2.68
N TYR A 391 14.16 -3.75 3.34
CA TYR A 391 13.48 -2.46 3.26
C TYR A 391 13.85 -1.70 2.00
N THR A 392 12.86 -1.07 1.34
CA THR A 392 13.06 -0.34 0.08
C THR A 392 13.53 1.10 0.25
N TRP A 393 13.36 1.67 1.45
CA TRP A 393 13.76 3.03 1.81
C TRP A 393 13.21 4.11 0.85
N ALA A 394 12.02 3.87 0.27
CA ALA A 394 11.37 4.82 -0.63
C ALA A 394 10.89 6.11 0.07
N GLY A 395 10.82 6.10 1.41
CA GLY A 395 10.15 7.13 2.18
C GLY A 395 8.62 7.03 2.11
N PRO A 396 7.87 7.98 2.68
CA PRO A 396 6.42 7.99 2.62
C PRO A 396 5.93 8.15 1.17
N GLU A 397 4.92 7.37 0.79
CA GLU A 397 4.23 7.44 -0.50
C GLU A 397 2.74 7.60 -0.22
N ILE A 398 2.20 8.76 -0.60
CA ILE A 398 0.87 9.25 -0.20
C ILE A 398 -0.17 9.03 -1.31
N ALA A 399 0.19 9.29 -2.58
CA ALA A 399 -0.71 9.04 -3.70
C ALA A 399 -1.19 7.58 -3.69
N VAL A 400 -2.49 7.35 -3.91
CA VAL A 400 -3.07 6.01 -3.88
C VAL A 400 -2.41 5.11 -4.92
N ALA A 401 -2.26 5.60 -6.15
CA ALA A 401 -1.52 4.90 -7.20
C ALA A 401 -0.02 4.92 -6.90
N THR A 402 0.59 3.76 -6.70
CA THR A 402 2.01 3.64 -6.35
C THR A 402 2.93 3.98 -7.54
N THR A 403 4.03 4.67 -7.27
CA THR A 403 5.03 5.08 -8.28
C THR A 403 6.46 4.81 -7.82
N LYS A 404 7.03 5.62 -6.93
CA LYS A 404 8.41 5.46 -6.46
C LYS A 404 8.66 4.14 -5.72
N ALA A 405 7.65 3.65 -4.99
CA ALA A 405 7.78 2.36 -4.32
C ALA A 405 7.80 1.19 -5.30
N TYR A 406 7.21 1.30 -6.51
CA TYR A 406 7.37 0.29 -7.57
C TYR A 406 8.83 0.20 -8.01
N SER A 407 9.46 1.32 -8.33
CA SER A 407 10.87 1.37 -8.79
C SER A 407 11.85 0.92 -7.72
N THR A 408 11.65 1.30 -6.46
CA THR A 408 12.54 0.86 -5.36
C THR A 408 12.43 -0.63 -5.06
N ARG A 409 11.22 -1.23 -5.16
CA ARG A 409 11.04 -2.68 -5.01
C ARG A 409 11.75 -3.45 -6.13
N MET A 410 11.69 -2.97 -7.38
CA MET A 410 12.46 -3.56 -8.48
C MET A 410 13.97 -3.48 -8.22
N ALA A 411 14.47 -2.32 -7.75
CA ALA A 411 15.90 -2.17 -7.45
C ALA A 411 16.37 -3.17 -6.37
N VAL A 412 15.60 -3.33 -5.29
CA VAL A 412 15.90 -4.30 -4.24
C VAL A 412 15.83 -5.73 -4.75
N LEU A 413 14.89 -6.04 -5.63
CA LEU A 413 14.76 -7.37 -6.24
C LEU A 413 15.96 -7.70 -7.18
N HIS A 414 16.46 -6.70 -7.93
CA HIS A 414 17.69 -6.86 -8.72
C HIS A 414 18.93 -7.07 -7.84
N LEU A 415 19.06 -6.32 -6.74
CA LEU A 415 20.12 -6.54 -5.76
C LEU A 415 20.07 -7.96 -5.17
N LEU A 416 18.88 -8.44 -4.81
CA LEU A 416 18.68 -9.80 -4.30
C LEU A 416 19.10 -10.84 -5.34
N GLY A 417 18.69 -10.65 -6.61
CA GLY A 417 19.07 -11.55 -7.70
C GLY A 417 20.57 -11.61 -7.95
N LEU A 418 21.27 -10.46 -7.89
CA LEU A 418 22.73 -10.40 -8.02
C LEU A 418 23.43 -11.06 -6.83
N TYR A 419 22.97 -10.78 -5.60
CA TYR A 419 23.54 -11.37 -4.40
C TYR A 419 23.40 -12.90 -4.40
N PHE A 420 22.21 -13.42 -4.69
CA PHE A 420 21.99 -14.86 -4.79
C PHE A 420 22.76 -15.49 -5.97
N GLY A 421 22.79 -14.80 -7.11
CA GLY A 421 23.53 -15.28 -8.29
C GLY A 421 25.04 -15.39 -8.06
N ASP A 422 25.63 -14.48 -7.28
CA ASP A 422 27.04 -14.55 -6.85
C ASP A 422 27.28 -15.77 -5.94
N VAL A 423 26.43 -15.96 -4.92
CA VAL A 423 26.50 -17.13 -4.01
C VAL A 423 26.32 -18.46 -4.75
N LEU A 424 25.41 -18.50 -5.72
CA LEU A 424 25.15 -19.69 -6.54
C LEU A 424 26.20 -19.93 -7.60
N GLY A 425 27.00 -18.92 -7.96
CA GLY A 425 27.96 -18.98 -9.08
C GLY A 425 27.28 -19.11 -10.44
N THR A 426 26.05 -18.61 -10.59
CA THR A 426 25.24 -18.71 -11.80
C THR A 426 25.32 -17.49 -12.71
N VAL A 427 25.91 -16.39 -12.23
CA VAL A 427 26.12 -15.14 -12.97
C VAL A 427 27.59 -14.97 -13.25
N ASP A 428 27.95 -14.80 -14.52
CA ASP A 428 29.33 -14.50 -14.91
C ASP A 428 29.72 -13.08 -14.48
N TYR A 429 31.05 -12.85 -14.37
CA TYR A 429 31.57 -11.58 -13.89
C TYR A 429 31.17 -10.37 -14.77
N GLU A 430 31.08 -10.56 -16.08
CA GLU A 430 30.74 -9.50 -17.03
C GLU A 430 29.28 -9.04 -16.83
N THR A 431 28.34 -9.98 -16.82
CA THR A 431 26.93 -9.73 -16.54
C THR A 431 26.75 -9.12 -15.16
N TYR A 432 27.39 -9.66 -14.12
CA TYR A 432 27.32 -9.14 -12.75
C TYR A 432 27.78 -7.69 -12.68
N SER A 433 28.99 -7.41 -13.23
CA SER A 433 29.56 -6.06 -13.17
C SER A 433 28.80 -5.05 -14.01
N ALA A 434 28.23 -5.46 -15.14
CA ALA A 434 27.37 -4.62 -15.97
C ALA A 434 26.10 -4.23 -15.23
N MET A 435 25.43 -5.20 -14.59
CA MET A 435 24.25 -4.96 -13.78
C MET A 435 24.50 -4.04 -12.57
N VAL A 436 25.61 -4.23 -11.87
CA VAL A 436 25.99 -3.36 -10.73
C VAL A 436 26.21 -1.93 -11.21
N ARG A 437 27.02 -1.73 -12.27
CA ARG A 437 27.21 -0.39 -12.85
C ARG A 437 25.90 0.22 -13.37
N GLY A 438 25.04 -0.61 -13.97
CA GLY A 438 23.71 -0.19 -14.42
C GLY A 438 22.85 0.30 -13.27
N LEU A 439 22.80 -0.41 -12.15
CA LEU A 439 22.05 0.01 -10.95
C LEU A 439 22.59 1.33 -10.38
N GLU A 440 23.91 1.53 -10.36
CA GLU A 440 24.51 2.80 -9.91
C GLU A 440 24.21 3.97 -10.85
N ALA A 441 24.14 3.72 -12.16
CA ALA A 441 23.82 4.72 -13.18
C ALA A 441 22.32 5.07 -13.24
N LEU A 442 21.46 4.14 -12.82
CA LEU A 442 20.01 4.21 -12.98
C LEU A 442 19.38 5.51 -12.48
N PRO A 443 19.72 6.06 -11.29
CA PRO A 443 19.14 7.32 -10.83
C PRO A 443 19.40 8.50 -11.80
N GLY A 444 20.58 8.60 -12.38
CA GLY A 444 20.90 9.63 -13.38
C GLY A 444 20.13 9.44 -14.69
N GLN A 445 19.95 8.19 -15.13
CA GLN A 445 19.15 7.88 -16.31
C GLN A 445 17.66 8.19 -16.08
N MET A 446 17.14 7.95 -14.88
CA MET A 446 15.78 8.35 -14.50
C MET A 446 15.61 9.87 -14.52
N GLU A 447 16.59 10.65 -14.05
CA GLU A 447 16.61 12.12 -14.12
C GLU A 447 16.56 12.59 -15.58
N GLN A 448 17.28 11.91 -16.49
CA GLN A 448 17.24 12.17 -17.92
C GLN A 448 15.84 11.95 -18.51
N VAL A 449 15.17 10.83 -18.19
CA VAL A 449 13.79 10.56 -18.64
C VAL A 449 12.83 11.65 -18.14
N LEU A 450 12.95 12.05 -16.88
CA LEU A 450 12.09 13.07 -16.26
C LEU A 450 12.30 14.49 -16.82
N SER A 451 13.44 14.77 -17.48
CA SER A 451 13.73 16.07 -18.08
C SER A 451 13.05 16.30 -19.43
N HIS A 452 12.47 15.26 -20.06
CA HIS A 452 11.85 15.34 -21.38
C HIS A 452 10.42 14.77 -21.32
N THR A 453 9.42 15.64 -21.06
CA THR A 453 8.04 15.23 -20.85
C THR A 453 7.03 15.76 -21.86
N GLU A 454 7.48 16.59 -22.81
CA GLU A 454 6.60 17.27 -23.77
C GLU A 454 5.84 16.28 -24.67
N ASP A 455 6.52 15.28 -25.21
CA ASP A 455 5.92 14.27 -26.07
C ASP A 455 4.93 13.37 -25.31
N ILE A 456 5.21 13.12 -24.02
CA ILE A 456 4.32 12.38 -23.13
C ILE A 456 3.03 13.19 -22.89
N ARG A 457 3.15 14.51 -22.65
CA ARG A 457 1.99 15.41 -22.50
C ARG A 457 1.17 15.50 -23.78
N ALA A 458 1.83 15.57 -24.93
CA ALA A 458 1.15 15.58 -26.23
C ALA A 458 0.37 14.26 -26.46
N ALA A 459 0.97 13.13 -26.15
CA ALA A 459 0.33 11.82 -26.21
C ALA A 459 -0.88 11.71 -25.26
N ALA A 460 -0.76 12.21 -24.04
CA ALA A 460 -1.83 12.18 -23.05
C ALA A 460 -3.10 12.90 -23.48
N LYS A 461 -2.97 14.02 -24.23
CA LYS A 461 -4.12 14.79 -24.71
C LYS A 461 -5.04 14.02 -25.65
N TRP A 462 -4.48 13.21 -26.54
CA TRP A 462 -5.32 12.39 -27.40
C TRP A 462 -5.83 11.15 -26.65
N LEU A 463 -4.98 10.55 -25.81
CA LEU A 463 -5.37 9.38 -25.01
C LEU A 463 -6.54 9.69 -24.06
N ALA A 464 -6.61 10.91 -23.54
CA ALA A 464 -7.69 11.37 -22.68
C ALA A 464 -9.09 11.33 -23.32
N GLN A 465 -9.19 11.25 -24.65
CA GLN A 465 -10.45 11.18 -25.39
C GLN A 465 -10.94 9.73 -25.59
N GLU A 466 -10.10 8.76 -25.23
CA GLU A 466 -10.38 7.35 -25.47
C GLU A 466 -11.02 6.68 -24.24
N GLU A 467 -11.80 5.62 -24.48
CA GLU A 467 -12.44 4.85 -23.41
C GLU A 467 -11.76 3.48 -23.17
N ASP A 468 -11.15 2.92 -24.23
CA ASP A 468 -10.47 1.62 -24.20
C ASP A 468 -9.05 1.75 -24.73
N VAL A 469 -8.07 1.14 -24.07
CA VAL A 469 -6.65 1.16 -24.46
C VAL A 469 -6.03 -0.22 -24.27
N PHE A 470 -5.31 -0.71 -25.29
CA PHE A 470 -4.54 -1.95 -25.17
C PHE A 470 -3.06 -1.65 -24.98
N PHE A 471 -2.44 -2.35 -24.03
CA PHE A 471 -1.00 -2.39 -23.85
C PHE A 471 -0.47 -3.72 -24.39
N ILE A 472 0.61 -3.69 -25.14
CA ILE A 472 1.26 -4.89 -25.67
C ILE A 472 2.76 -4.87 -25.43
N GLY A 473 3.32 -6.00 -25.05
CA GLY A 473 4.75 -6.16 -24.81
C GLY A 473 5.19 -7.63 -24.93
N ARG A 474 6.49 -7.87 -24.88
CA ARG A 474 7.07 -9.21 -24.84
C ARG A 474 8.09 -9.32 -23.73
N ASN A 475 8.09 -10.45 -23.01
CA ASN A 475 9.03 -10.70 -21.91
C ASN A 475 8.95 -9.58 -20.86
N LEU A 476 10.06 -8.89 -20.54
CA LEU A 476 10.10 -7.77 -19.61
C LEU A 476 9.14 -6.63 -20.00
N ASP A 477 8.98 -6.37 -21.29
CA ASP A 477 8.05 -5.36 -21.79
C ASP A 477 6.58 -5.72 -21.55
N TYR A 478 6.25 -7.03 -21.53
CA TYR A 478 4.91 -7.46 -21.11
C TYR A 478 4.67 -7.20 -19.62
N ALA A 479 5.64 -7.52 -18.76
CA ALA A 479 5.57 -7.23 -17.34
C ALA A 479 5.42 -5.72 -17.08
N LEU A 480 6.12 -4.89 -17.84
CA LEU A 480 6.02 -3.42 -17.78
C LEU A 480 4.66 -2.93 -18.30
N SER A 481 4.12 -3.54 -19.34
CA SER A 481 2.80 -3.23 -19.90
C SER A 481 1.67 -3.44 -18.88
N LEU A 482 1.77 -4.48 -18.04
CA LEU A 482 0.81 -4.73 -16.95
C LEU A 482 0.74 -3.53 -15.98
N GLU A 483 1.90 -2.99 -15.60
CA GLU A 483 1.95 -1.83 -14.70
C GLU A 483 1.44 -0.54 -15.37
N GLY A 484 1.83 -0.29 -16.63
CA GLY A 484 1.34 0.86 -17.39
C GLY A 484 -0.18 0.86 -17.53
N SER A 485 -0.75 -0.30 -17.88
CA SER A 485 -2.20 -0.49 -17.95
C SER A 485 -2.87 -0.27 -16.59
N LEU A 486 -2.30 -0.79 -15.49
CA LEU A 486 -2.84 -0.59 -14.16
C LEU A 486 -2.85 0.90 -13.79
N LYS A 487 -1.76 1.62 -13.99
CA LYS A 487 -1.68 3.06 -13.68
C LYS A 487 -2.70 3.87 -14.46
N LEU A 488 -2.87 3.57 -15.76
CA LEU A 488 -3.85 4.28 -16.58
C LEU A 488 -5.27 4.08 -16.06
N LYS A 489 -5.69 2.84 -15.81
CA LYS A 489 -7.05 2.56 -15.33
C LYS A 489 -7.34 3.08 -13.92
N GLU A 490 -6.35 3.06 -13.02
CA GLU A 490 -6.52 3.52 -11.64
C GLU A 490 -6.89 4.99 -11.54
N ILE A 491 -6.23 5.85 -12.30
CA ILE A 491 -6.32 7.30 -12.10
C ILE A 491 -7.11 8.03 -13.20
N SER A 492 -7.21 7.47 -14.42
CA SER A 492 -7.94 8.09 -15.53
C SER A 492 -9.32 7.46 -15.76
N TYR A 493 -9.57 6.28 -15.19
CA TYR A 493 -10.77 5.48 -15.37
C TYR A 493 -10.99 4.97 -16.81
N ILE A 494 -9.98 5.08 -17.68
CA ILE A 494 -9.98 4.47 -19.00
C ILE A 494 -9.84 2.96 -18.80
N HIS A 495 -10.72 2.19 -19.43
CA HIS A 495 -10.56 0.74 -19.46
C HIS A 495 -9.27 0.39 -20.21
N SER A 496 -8.39 -0.37 -19.61
CA SER A 496 -7.16 -0.80 -20.27
C SER A 496 -6.76 -2.22 -19.89
N GLU A 497 -6.20 -2.93 -20.86
CA GLU A 497 -5.71 -4.29 -20.67
C GLU A 497 -4.31 -4.44 -21.27
N ALA A 498 -3.50 -5.28 -20.64
CA ALA A 498 -2.15 -5.58 -21.11
C ALA A 498 -2.04 -7.05 -21.54
N TYR A 499 -1.46 -7.26 -22.73
CA TYR A 499 -1.30 -8.59 -23.31
C TYR A 499 0.16 -8.87 -23.70
N ALA A 500 0.57 -10.11 -23.53
CA ALA A 500 1.74 -10.60 -24.26
C ALA A 500 1.46 -10.49 -25.76
N SER A 501 2.26 -9.70 -26.50
CA SER A 501 1.95 -9.32 -27.90
C SER A 501 1.63 -10.49 -28.82
N GLY A 502 2.25 -11.64 -28.57
CA GLY A 502 1.97 -12.86 -29.35
C GLY A 502 0.60 -13.45 -29.10
N GLU A 503 0.05 -13.25 -27.89
CA GLU A 503 -1.23 -13.80 -27.46
C GLU A 503 -2.42 -13.05 -28.05
N LEU A 504 -2.25 -11.80 -28.51
CA LEU A 504 -3.31 -11.05 -29.20
C LEU A 504 -4.00 -11.85 -30.30
N LYS A 505 -3.25 -12.66 -31.05
CA LYS A 505 -3.76 -13.45 -32.19
C LYS A 505 -4.77 -14.52 -31.78
N HIS A 506 -4.76 -14.91 -30.51
CA HIS A 506 -5.56 -16.01 -29.99
C HIS A 506 -6.92 -15.56 -29.43
N GLY A 507 -7.38 -14.37 -29.81
CA GLY A 507 -8.71 -13.86 -29.46
C GLY A 507 -8.79 -12.34 -29.46
N THR A 508 -8.01 -11.68 -28.63
CA THR A 508 -8.11 -10.25 -28.31
C THR A 508 -7.97 -9.32 -29.54
N ILE A 509 -7.24 -9.74 -30.56
CA ILE A 509 -7.08 -8.96 -31.79
C ILE A 509 -8.41 -8.66 -32.48
N SER A 510 -9.48 -9.43 -32.22
CA SER A 510 -10.82 -9.18 -32.70
C SER A 510 -11.42 -7.86 -32.23
N LEU A 511 -10.89 -7.29 -31.12
CA LEU A 511 -11.32 -6.01 -30.58
C LEU A 511 -10.64 -4.81 -31.25
N ILE A 512 -9.58 -5.05 -32.02
CA ILE A 512 -8.86 -4.00 -32.74
C ILE A 512 -9.67 -3.57 -33.96
N ARG A 513 -10.03 -2.29 -33.99
CA ARG A 513 -10.76 -1.62 -35.08
C ARG A 513 -10.10 -0.30 -35.44
N GLN A 514 -10.62 0.39 -36.45
CA GLN A 514 -10.11 1.70 -36.86
C GLN A 514 -10.07 2.68 -35.66
N GLY A 515 -8.90 3.20 -35.37
CA GLY A 515 -8.65 4.18 -34.31
C GLY A 515 -8.39 3.57 -32.93
N THR A 516 -8.50 2.25 -32.74
CA THR A 516 -8.23 1.61 -31.41
C THR A 516 -6.83 1.99 -30.89
N PRO A 517 -6.72 2.60 -29.70
CA PRO A 517 -5.44 2.94 -29.10
C PRO A 517 -4.67 1.70 -28.65
N VAL A 518 -3.41 1.61 -29.09
CA VAL A 518 -2.49 0.56 -28.66
C VAL A 518 -1.18 1.20 -28.18
N ILE A 519 -0.78 0.90 -26.96
CA ILE A 519 0.52 1.29 -26.40
C ILE A 519 1.44 0.06 -26.51
N ALA A 520 2.42 0.15 -27.40
CA ALA A 520 3.39 -0.92 -27.65
C ALA A 520 4.68 -0.65 -26.87
N VAL A 521 4.96 -1.47 -25.85
CA VAL A 521 6.23 -1.44 -25.14
C VAL A 521 7.22 -2.35 -25.84
N ALA A 522 8.34 -1.77 -26.29
CA ALA A 522 9.36 -2.41 -27.11
C ALA A 522 10.78 -1.95 -26.72
N THR A 523 11.06 -1.98 -25.41
CA THR A 523 12.37 -1.56 -24.85
C THR A 523 13.38 -2.69 -24.87
N TYR A 524 12.93 -3.93 -24.82
CA TYR A 524 13.80 -5.12 -24.81
C TYR A 524 14.30 -5.44 -26.22
N LEU A 525 15.44 -4.83 -26.62
CA LEU A 525 16.01 -4.89 -27.97
C LEU A 525 16.15 -6.31 -28.56
N PRO A 526 16.50 -7.37 -27.79
CA PRO A 526 16.56 -8.73 -28.35
C PRO A 526 15.25 -9.23 -28.97
N LEU A 527 14.11 -8.60 -28.63
CA LEU A 527 12.80 -8.96 -29.19
C LEU A 527 12.19 -7.82 -30.03
N LEU A 528 12.94 -6.76 -30.35
CA LEU A 528 12.45 -5.58 -31.07
C LEU A 528 11.78 -5.94 -32.39
N ASP A 529 12.38 -6.77 -33.24
CA ASP A 529 11.81 -7.20 -34.53
C ASP A 529 10.46 -7.90 -34.36
N LYS A 530 10.30 -8.68 -33.27
CA LYS A 530 9.05 -9.35 -32.96
C LYS A 530 7.98 -8.35 -32.46
N ALA A 531 8.39 -7.35 -31.67
CA ALA A 531 7.53 -6.27 -31.22
C ALA A 531 7.05 -5.43 -32.42
N VAL A 532 7.95 -5.03 -33.31
CA VAL A 532 7.65 -4.31 -34.56
C VAL A 532 6.65 -5.10 -35.42
N SER A 533 6.85 -6.42 -35.57
CA SER A 533 5.90 -7.27 -36.31
C SER A 533 4.48 -7.23 -35.70
N ASN A 534 4.36 -7.23 -34.36
CA ASN A 534 3.06 -7.12 -33.71
C ASN A 534 2.45 -5.72 -33.84
N VAL A 535 3.25 -4.66 -33.86
CA VAL A 535 2.81 -3.29 -34.15
C VAL A 535 2.19 -3.23 -35.55
N VAL A 536 2.89 -3.72 -36.56
CA VAL A 536 2.37 -3.77 -37.95
C VAL A 536 1.06 -4.56 -38.02
N GLU A 537 0.94 -5.62 -37.26
CA GLU A 537 -0.24 -6.48 -37.25
C GLU A 537 -1.49 -5.80 -36.69
N VAL A 538 -1.37 -5.00 -35.61
CA VAL A 538 -2.50 -4.23 -35.07
C VAL A 538 -2.82 -3.03 -35.95
N GLN A 539 -1.82 -2.38 -36.54
CA GLN A 539 -2.00 -1.29 -37.50
C GLN A 539 -2.73 -1.73 -38.78
N ALA A 540 -2.46 -2.94 -39.26
CA ALA A 540 -3.18 -3.50 -40.42
C ALA A 540 -4.68 -3.65 -40.16
N ARG A 541 -5.13 -3.54 -38.91
CA ARG A 541 -6.54 -3.55 -38.50
C ARG A 541 -7.04 -2.16 -38.07
N GLY A 542 -6.24 -1.14 -38.28
CA GLY A 542 -6.59 0.25 -38.03
C GLY A 542 -6.24 0.80 -36.65
N ALA A 543 -5.43 0.08 -35.85
CA ALA A 543 -4.99 0.59 -34.56
C ALA A 543 -4.17 1.88 -34.71
N ARG A 544 -4.37 2.82 -33.79
CA ARG A 544 -3.51 3.97 -33.55
C ARG A 544 -2.47 3.58 -32.50
N VAL A 545 -1.19 3.66 -32.84
CA VAL A 545 -0.13 3.07 -32.00
C VAL A 545 0.79 4.17 -31.44
N LEU A 546 0.96 4.16 -30.09
CA LEU A 546 2.04 4.80 -29.38
C LEU A 546 3.06 3.71 -29.03
N ALA A 547 4.34 3.93 -29.33
CA ALA A 547 5.41 3.03 -28.94
C ALA A 547 6.29 3.65 -27.86
N LEU A 548 6.69 2.82 -26.88
CA LEU A 548 7.72 3.12 -25.90
C LEU A 548 8.92 2.20 -26.19
N THR A 549 10.09 2.78 -26.43
CA THR A 549 11.30 2.03 -26.78
C THR A 549 12.55 2.70 -26.23
N THR A 550 13.75 2.14 -26.49
CA THR A 550 15.02 2.82 -26.25
C THR A 550 15.39 3.72 -27.42
N GLU A 551 16.38 4.59 -27.24
CA GLU A 551 16.90 5.44 -28.31
C GLU A 551 17.33 4.61 -29.52
N ALA A 552 18.02 3.48 -29.33
CA ALA A 552 18.42 2.55 -30.39
C ALA A 552 17.24 1.87 -31.10
N GLY A 553 16.13 1.63 -30.37
CA GLY A 553 14.90 1.03 -30.94
C GLY A 553 14.05 2.01 -31.74
N ALA A 554 14.25 3.33 -31.55
CA ALA A 554 13.40 4.37 -32.10
C ALA A 554 13.36 4.39 -33.64
N GLU A 555 14.49 4.18 -34.32
CA GLU A 555 14.57 4.20 -35.79
C GLU A 555 13.62 3.16 -36.43
N ALA A 556 13.53 1.98 -35.84
CA ALA A 556 12.66 0.89 -36.34
C ALA A 556 11.17 1.23 -36.24
N LEU A 557 10.79 2.11 -35.32
CA LEU A 557 9.41 2.45 -34.98
C LEU A 557 8.94 3.80 -35.55
N HIS A 558 9.79 4.83 -35.62
CA HIS A 558 9.41 6.19 -36.08
C HIS A 558 8.69 6.27 -37.42
N LYS A 559 9.03 5.37 -38.34
CA LYS A 559 8.37 5.32 -39.67
C LYS A 559 7.08 4.55 -39.69
N ARG A 560 6.66 3.99 -38.55
CA ARG A 560 5.57 3.01 -38.47
C ARG A 560 4.45 3.41 -37.52
N VAL A 561 4.74 4.19 -36.49
CA VAL A 561 3.76 4.51 -35.44
C VAL A 561 3.51 6.02 -35.34
N ASP A 562 2.38 6.39 -34.74
CA ASP A 562 1.95 7.78 -34.63
C ASP A 562 2.81 8.59 -33.63
N THR A 563 3.28 7.94 -32.58
CA THR A 563 4.09 8.55 -31.53
C THR A 563 5.13 7.56 -31.01
N VAL A 564 6.37 8.00 -30.83
CA VAL A 564 7.44 7.21 -30.21
C VAL A 564 7.94 7.95 -28.99
N LEU A 565 7.85 7.32 -27.82
CA LEU A 565 8.49 7.75 -26.58
C LEU A 565 9.79 6.95 -26.41
N THR A 566 10.85 7.62 -25.99
CA THR A 566 12.15 6.97 -25.80
C THR A 566 12.65 7.05 -24.37
N VAL A 567 13.42 6.04 -23.99
CA VAL A 567 14.22 6.01 -22.77
C VAL A 567 15.70 5.76 -23.10
N PRO A 568 16.63 6.19 -22.24
CA PRO A 568 18.05 5.92 -22.42
C PRO A 568 18.36 4.43 -22.51
N GLU A 569 19.47 4.08 -23.14
CA GLU A 569 19.99 2.71 -23.14
C GLU A 569 20.44 2.30 -21.73
N ALA A 570 20.11 1.09 -21.35
CA ALA A 570 20.51 0.48 -20.09
C ALA A 570 20.68 -1.04 -20.25
N GLU A 571 21.19 -1.69 -19.20
CA GLU A 571 21.15 -3.15 -19.13
C GLU A 571 19.71 -3.65 -19.29
N ALA A 572 19.52 -4.65 -20.13
CA ALA A 572 18.20 -5.10 -20.55
C ALA A 572 17.24 -5.44 -19.38
N MET A 573 17.78 -5.97 -18.28
CA MET A 573 16.99 -6.28 -17.07
C MET A 573 16.59 -5.03 -16.28
N LEU A 574 17.23 -3.88 -16.50
CA LEU A 574 16.95 -2.61 -15.82
C LEU A 574 16.00 -1.71 -16.62
N LEU A 575 15.77 -1.98 -17.90
CA LEU A 575 14.90 -1.18 -18.76
C LEU A 575 13.46 -0.98 -18.21
N PRO A 576 12.83 -1.97 -17.52
CA PRO A 576 11.53 -1.75 -16.91
C PRO A 576 11.51 -0.59 -15.90
N GLN A 577 12.62 -0.31 -15.22
CA GLN A 577 12.72 0.80 -14.27
C GLN A 577 12.77 2.17 -14.95
N LEU A 578 13.31 2.24 -16.15
CA LEU A 578 13.28 3.46 -16.97
C LEU A 578 11.94 3.61 -17.70
N GLY A 579 11.46 2.52 -18.29
CA GLY A 579 10.23 2.51 -19.08
C GLY A 579 8.94 2.75 -18.27
N VAL A 580 8.94 2.48 -16.96
CA VAL A 580 7.76 2.75 -16.12
C VAL A 580 7.50 4.25 -15.97
N ILE A 581 8.54 5.10 -15.98
CA ILE A 581 8.41 6.55 -15.78
C ILE A 581 7.55 7.21 -16.86
N PRO A 582 7.83 7.04 -18.18
CA PRO A 582 6.95 7.57 -19.22
C PRO A 582 5.50 7.05 -19.13
N LEU A 583 5.30 5.79 -18.73
CA LEU A 583 3.95 5.22 -18.57
C LEU A 583 3.20 5.82 -17.37
N GLN A 584 3.88 6.08 -16.26
CA GLN A 584 3.32 6.77 -15.10
C GLN A 584 2.97 8.22 -15.44
N LEU A 585 3.86 8.94 -16.13
CA LEU A 585 3.61 10.32 -16.58
C LEU A 585 2.49 10.39 -17.61
N LEU A 586 2.43 9.43 -18.54
CA LEU A 586 1.34 9.33 -19.52
C LEU A 586 -0.01 9.17 -18.81
N SER A 587 -0.08 8.26 -17.84
CA SER A 587 -1.28 8.05 -17.02
C SER A 587 -1.65 9.30 -16.22
N TYR A 588 -0.66 9.95 -15.60
CA TYR A 588 -0.84 11.18 -14.83
C TYR A 588 -1.42 12.31 -15.69
N TYR A 589 -0.79 12.63 -16.83
CA TYR A 589 -1.27 13.70 -17.71
C TYR A 589 -2.61 13.36 -18.36
N THR A 590 -2.87 12.09 -18.68
CA THR A 590 -4.17 11.64 -19.18
C THR A 590 -5.28 11.87 -18.14
N ALA A 591 -5.02 11.54 -16.87
CA ALA A 591 -5.95 11.78 -15.78
C ALA A 591 -6.17 13.29 -15.52
N LEU A 592 -5.11 14.08 -15.64
CA LEU A 592 -5.18 15.56 -15.51
C LEU A 592 -6.06 16.17 -16.61
N GLU A 593 -5.88 15.79 -17.88
CA GLU A 593 -6.71 16.24 -19.01
C GLU A 593 -8.18 15.81 -18.87
N ARG A 594 -8.46 14.68 -18.20
CA ARG A 594 -9.81 14.22 -17.89
C ARG A 594 -10.42 14.87 -16.64
N GLY A 595 -9.67 15.68 -15.90
CA GLY A 595 -10.11 16.31 -14.65
C GLY A 595 -10.37 15.32 -13.52
N CYS A 596 -9.66 14.17 -13.51
CA CYS A 596 -9.79 13.15 -12.48
C CYS A 596 -9.04 13.54 -11.20
N ASP A 597 -9.48 13.02 -10.06
CA ASP A 597 -8.71 13.11 -8.81
C ASP A 597 -7.54 12.11 -8.86
N ILE A 598 -6.32 12.62 -9.02
CA ILE A 598 -5.13 11.81 -9.27
C ILE A 598 -4.60 11.18 -7.99
N ASP A 599 -4.58 11.92 -6.89
CA ASP A 599 -4.01 11.46 -5.63
C ASP A 599 -4.96 10.50 -4.90
N LYS A 600 -6.27 10.71 -5.05
CA LYS A 600 -7.33 9.94 -4.39
C LYS A 600 -8.39 9.50 -5.41
N PRO A 601 -8.04 8.58 -6.33
CA PRO A 601 -8.97 8.13 -7.35
C PRO A 601 -10.14 7.36 -6.72
N ARG A 602 -11.33 7.52 -7.34
CA ARG A 602 -12.57 6.90 -6.82
C ARG A 602 -12.42 5.39 -6.64
N ASN A 603 -13.06 4.85 -5.59
CA ASN A 603 -13.12 3.41 -5.30
C ASN A 603 -11.75 2.73 -5.08
N LEU A 604 -10.70 3.49 -4.77
CA LEU A 604 -9.38 2.95 -4.47
C LEU A 604 -8.87 3.47 -3.13
N ALA A 605 -8.15 2.61 -2.42
CA ALA A 605 -7.42 2.93 -1.20
C ALA A 605 -5.95 2.55 -1.35
N LYS A 606 -5.05 3.29 -0.68
CA LYS A 606 -3.60 3.09 -0.77
C LYS A 606 -3.15 1.68 -0.36
N SER A 607 -3.83 1.06 0.57
CA SER A 607 -3.53 -0.29 1.06
C SER A 607 -4.82 -0.99 1.47
N VAL A 608 -4.97 -2.24 1.11
CA VAL A 608 -6.15 -3.07 1.41
C VAL A 608 -5.84 -3.94 2.63
N THR A 609 -6.51 -3.65 3.75
CA THR A 609 -6.34 -4.37 5.04
C THR A 609 -7.60 -5.12 5.47
N VAL A 610 -8.52 -5.32 4.55
CA VAL A 610 -9.75 -6.11 4.72
C VAL A 610 -9.90 -7.06 3.53
N GLU A 611 -10.57 -8.17 3.73
CA GLU A 611 -11.01 -9.09 2.68
C GLU A 611 -12.24 -8.59 1.95
#